data_e645c639343cdfdbe477568af5f57cc9
#
_entry.id   e645c639343cdfdbe477568af5f57cc9
#
_cell.length_a   1.000
_cell.length_b   1.000
_cell.length_c   1.000
_cell.angle_alpha   90.00
_cell.angle_beta   90.00
_cell.angle_gamma   90.00
#
_symmetry.space_group_name_H-M   'P 1'
#
loop_
_entity.id
_entity.type
_entity.pdbx_description
1 polymer ?
#
loop_
_entity_poly.entity_id
_entity_poly.type
_entity_poly.pdbx_seq_one_letter_code
_entity_poly.pdbx_strand_id
1 'polypeptide(L)'
;MGLTHRSVGAHAAAFGGTRRAGERVVALAGNPNVGKSTVFNALTGMHQHTGNWAGKTVGCTCGRCRSARENYFFVDIPGTYSLCPHSAEEAVACDFVRGGEADAVVVVCDATCLERTLVLALQVRSVTPNLIVCVNLLDEARRKRITVDLPELQAQLGVPVVGVTARKKKTLTVLLDALDTVAAAPQPQPDAAPPADPANDVRRAEAICRACVTYGTAEYAARDRRLDRLLTSRATGYPVMLLGLAGVLWLTIAGANAPSEWLGAGAVFGPAHGAARTALAAGAAGGRHVSHAGVGRGRDAAADGHLFPAVHAARGRGVSAARGV
;
A
#
# COMPACT_ATOMS: atom_id res chain seq x y z
N MET A 1 29.25 25.19 22.44
CA MET A 1 29.45 25.61 21.06
C MET A 1 28.11 25.47 20.36
N GLY A 2 27.47 26.58 20.06
CA GLY A 2 26.09 26.60 19.53
C GLY A 2 26.04 26.09 18.10
N LEU A 3 25.20 25.10 17.88
CA LEU A 3 24.81 24.66 16.53
C LEU A 3 23.89 25.74 15.95
N THR A 4 24.43 26.51 15.03
CA THR A 4 23.78 27.62 14.38
C THR A 4 22.67 27.15 13.45
N HIS A 5 21.60 27.92 13.32
CA HIS A 5 20.45 27.83 12.40
C HIS A 5 20.79 27.44 10.93
N ARG A 6 22.03 27.29 10.56
CA ARG A 6 22.52 26.89 9.23
C ARG A 6 22.50 25.37 8.99
N SER A 7 22.49 24.54 10.03
CA SER A 7 22.45 23.08 9.87
C SER A 7 21.05 22.54 9.54
N VAL A 8 20.01 23.24 9.96
CA VAL A 8 18.59 22.85 9.72
C VAL A 8 18.21 22.97 8.24
N GLY A 9 18.86 23.86 7.48
CA GLY A 9 18.60 24.00 6.04
C GLY A 9 19.25 22.95 5.14
N ALA A 10 20.34 22.33 5.61
CA ALA A 10 21.10 21.37 4.80
C ALA A 10 20.43 19.99 4.72
N HIS A 11 19.72 19.57 5.78
CA HIS A 11 19.03 18.28 5.80
C HIS A 11 17.69 18.30 5.06
N ALA A 12 16.96 19.43 5.05
CA ALA A 12 15.73 19.55 4.26
C ALA A 12 15.99 19.50 2.73
N ALA A 13 17.18 19.86 2.27
CA ALA A 13 17.62 19.68 0.88
C ALA A 13 17.85 18.19 0.52
N ALA A 14 17.97 17.34 1.52
CA ALA A 14 18.22 15.91 1.38
C ALA A 14 16.97 15.10 0.93
N PHE A 15 15.78 15.70 0.97
CA PHE A 15 14.52 15.02 0.70
C PHE A 15 13.99 15.26 -0.71
N GLY A 16 14.75 15.22 -1.75
CA GLY A 16 14.24 15.28 -3.14
C GLY A 16 13.26 16.43 -3.48
N GLY A 17 12.81 17.18 -2.47
CA GLY A 17 11.95 18.35 -2.57
C GLY A 17 12.51 19.49 -1.74
N THR A 18 12.95 20.57 -2.39
CA THR A 18 13.46 21.77 -1.69
C THR A 18 12.34 22.41 -0.87
N ARG A 19 12.48 22.42 0.46
CA ARG A 19 11.67 23.27 1.35
C ARG A 19 11.77 24.71 0.88
N ARG A 20 10.63 25.37 0.72
CA ARG A 20 10.61 26.80 0.42
C ARG A 20 10.73 27.61 1.72
N ALA A 21 11.29 28.81 1.61
CA ALA A 21 11.34 29.70 2.76
C ALA A 21 9.90 29.98 3.27
N GLY A 22 9.69 29.80 4.58
CA GLY A 22 8.39 29.99 5.22
C GLY A 22 7.47 28.75 5.24
N GLU A 23 7.87 27.62 4.65
CA GLU A 23 7.12 26.36 4.83
C GLU A 23 7.48 25.69 6.16
N ARG A 24 6.49 25.11 6.85
CA ARG A 24 6.67 24.28 8.04
C ARG A 24 6.78 22.82 7.64
N VAL A 25 7.76 22.10 8.20
CA VAL A 25 7.96 20.68 7.92
C VAL A 25 7.11 19.83 8.87
N VAL A 26 6.29 18.95 8.30
CA VAL A 26 5.45 18.04 9.07
C VAL A 26 5.80 16.60 8.70
N ALA A 27 6.25 15.81 9.69
CA ALA A 27 6.45 14.38 9.54
C ALA A 27 5.11 13.63 9.66
N LEU A 28 4.78 12.79 8.71
CA LEU A 28 3.65 11.88 8.80
C LEU A 28 4.15 10.47 9.13
N ALA A 29 3.94 10.06 10.38
CA ALA A 29 4.35 8.77 10.93
C ALA A 29 3.14 7.85 11.14
N GLY A 30 3.38 6.57 11.28
CA GLY A 30 2.33 5.58 11.59
C GLY A 30 2.74 4.17 11.23
N ASN A 31 2.04 3.21 11.79
CA ASN A 31 2.24 1.80 11.48
C ASN A 31 1.91 1.52 10.00
N PRO A 32 2.42 0.43 9.43
CA PRO A 32 1.95 -0.03 8.13
C PRO A 32 0.43 -0.25 8.11
N ASN A 33 -0.22 0.09 7.00
CA ASN A 33 -1.65 -0.12 6.73
C ASN A 33 -2.67 0.67 7.60
N VAL A 34 -2.25 1.65 8.39
CA VAL A 34 -3.16 2.55 9.14
C VAL A 34 -3.85 3.60 8.25
N GLY A 35 -3.58 3.57 6.96
CA GLY A 35 -4.09 4.57 6.01
C GLY A 35 -3.27 5.85 5.93
N LYS A 36 -1.99 5.81 6.35
CA LYS A 36 -1.05 6.94 6.33
C LYS A 36 -0.98 7.58 4.95
N SER A 37 -0.70 6.81 3.90
CA SER A 37 -0.63 7.32 2.52
C SER A 37 -1.98 7.86 2.00
N THR A 38 -3.11 7.36 2.51
CA THR A 38 -4.43 7.91 2.18
C THR A 38 -4.61 9.29 2.78
N VAL A 39 -4.21 9.48 4.04
CA VAL A 39 -4.22 10.80 4.71
C VAL A 39 -3.28 11.76 4.00
N PHE A 40 -2.05 11.32 3.68
CA PHE A 40 -1.06 12.09 2.96
C PHE A 40 -1.59 12.58 1.59
N ASN A 41 -2.12 11.67 0.78
CA ASN A 41 -2.67 11.99 -0.53
C ASN A 41 -3.87 12.94 -0.46
N ALA A 42 -4.70 12.78 0.57
CA ALA A 42 -5.85 13.63 0.78
C ALA A 42 -5.48 15.04 1.22
N LEU A 43 -4.37 15.21 1.97
CA LEU A 43 -3.82 16.51 2.38
C LEU A 43 -3.09 17.20 1.23
N THR A 44 -2.26 16.48 0.49
CA THR A 44 -1.40 17.04 -0.57
C THR A 44 -2.08 17.13 -1.92
N GLY A 45 -3.32 16.65 -2.06
CA GLY A 45 -4.06 16.65 -3.31
C GLY A 45 -3.41 15.79 -4.40
N MET A 46 -2.68 14.73 -4.00
CA MET A 46 -1.89 13.83 -4.87
C MET A 46 -0.71 14.52 -5.59
N HIS A 47 -0.36 15.74 -5.20
CA HIS A 47 0.84 16.41 -5.67
C HIS A 47 2.06 15.97 -4.86
N GLN A 48 2.52 14.76 -5.17
CA GLN A 48 3.65 14.11 -4.49
C GLN A 48 4.92 14.25 -5.31
N HIS A 49 6.02 14.40 -4.60
CA HIS A 49 7.36 14.23 -5.15
C HIS A 49 7.96 12.99 -4.48
N THR A 50 8.33 12.00 -5.29
CA THR A 50 9.06 10.83 -4.81
C THR A 50 10.55 11.06 -5.00
N GLY A 51 11.33 10.73 -3.99
CA GLY A 51 12.79 10.83 -4.00
C GLY A 51 13.37 9.73 -3.12
N ASN A 52 14.67 9.76 -2.93
CA ASN A 52 15.35 8.89 -1.96
C ASN A 52 15.85 9.74 -0.81
N TRP A 53 15.89 9.16 0.38
CA TRP A 53 16.54 9.77 1.53
C TRP A 53 18.03 9.96 1.25
N ALA A 54 18.58 11.12 1.61
CA ALA A 54 19.98 11.43 1.34
C ALA A 54 20.91 10.36 1.91
N GLY A 55 21.76 9.79 1.05
CA GLY A 55 22.72 8.77 1.41
C GLY A 55 22.11 7.41 1.79
N LYS A 56 20.82 7.19 1.57
CA LYS A 56 20.14 5.92 1.84
C LYS A 56 19.31 5.49 0.62
N THR A 57 19.17 4.19 0.38
CA THR A 57 18.37 3.60 -0.72
C THR A 57 16.87 3.55 -0.42
N VAL A 58 16.42 4.28 0.61
CA VAL A 58 15.04 4.28 1.07
C VAL A 58 14.27 5.39 0.36
N GLY A 59 13.10 5.05 -0.19
CA GLY A 59 12.22 6.02 -0.86
C GLY A 59 11.61 7.02 0.13
N CYS A 60 11.50 8.27 -0.30
CA CYS A 60 10.84 9.35 0.42
C CYS A 60 9.70 9.91 -0.45
N THR A 61 8.56 10.14 0.14
CA THR A 61 7.44 10.83 -0.52
C THR A 61 7.17 12.13 0.21
N CYS A 62 7.19 13.24 -0.53
CA CYS A 62 6.96 14.57 0.03
C CYS A 62 5.82 15.26 -0.73
N GLY A 63 5.12 16.15 -0.06
CA GLY A 63 4.02 16.89 -0.67
C GLY A 63 3.75 18.20 0.05
N ARG A 64 3.07 19.12 -0.62
CA ARG A 64 2.71 20.42 -0.07
C ARG A 64 1.23 20.52 0.20
N CYS A 65 0.90 21.15 1.30
CA CYS A 65 -0.46 21.48 1.65
C CYS A 65 -0.49 22.89 2.23
N ARG A 66 -1.58 23.61 1.98
CA ARG A 66 -1.81 24.93 2.56
C ARG A 66 -3.01 24.88 3.51
N SER A 67 -2.81 25.34 4.73
CA SER A 67 -3.88 25.65 5.66
C SER A 67 -4.39 27.08 5.46
N ALA A 68 -5.28 27.52 6.33
CA ALA A 68 -5.72 28.90 6.36
C ALA A 68 -4.60 29.88 6.79
N ARG A 69 -3.63 29.41 7.58
CA ARG A 69 -2.61 30.24 8.24
C ARG A 69 -1.20 30.01 7.72
N GLU A 70 -0.85 28.74 7.41
CA GLU A 70 0.51 28.31 7.15
C GLU A 70 0.62 27.44 5.88
N ASN A 71 1.84 27.38 5.34
CA ASN A 71 2.19 26.44 4.28
C ASN A 71 2.99 25.28 4.88
N TYR A 72 2.54 24.08 4.61
CA TYR A 72 3.13 22.86 5.13
C TYR A 72 3.84 22.06 4.05
N PHE A 73 5.02 21.58 4.38
CA PHE A 73 5.76 20.58 3.63
C PHE A 73 5.68 19.25 4.37
N PHE A 74 4.82 18.37 3.90
CA PHE A 74 4.63 17.05 4.46
C PHE A 74 5.69 16.08 3.96
N VAL A 75 6.26 15.32 4.87
CA VAL A 75 7.19 14.22 4.62
C VAL A 75 6.54 12.92 5.08
N ASP A 76 6.23 12.02 4.14
CA ASP A 76 5.70 10.69 4.44
C ASP A 76 6.87 9.78 4.81
N ILE A 77 7.05 9.50 6.10
CA ILE A 77 8.13 8.64 6.57
C ILE A 77 7.72 7.17 6.44
N PRO A 78 8.68 6.24 6.24
CA PRO A 78 8.38 4.81 6.18
C PRO A 78 7.55 4.34 7.37
N GLY A 79 6.63 3.40 7.12
CA GLY A 79 5.80 2.84 8.19
C GLY A 79 6.65 2.09 9.20
N THR A 80 6.49 2.42 10.49
CA THR A 80 7.21 1.77 11.59
C THR A 80 6.25 1.40 12.72
N TYR A 81 6.56 0.33 13.41
CA TYR A 81 5.81 -0.09 14.60
C TYR A 81 6.35 0.51 15.90
N SER A 82 7.59 0.95 15.90
CA SER A 82 8.25 1.53 17.05
C SER A 82 9.43 2.43 16.65
N LEU A 83 9.91 3.25 17.56
CA LEU A 83 11.15 4.00 17.39
C LEU A 83 12.41 3.17 17.72
N CYS A 84 12.28 1.84 17.89
CA CYS A 84 13.38 0.89 17.94
C CYS A 84 13.50 0.20 16.57
N PRO A 85 14.38 0.65 15.68
CA PRO A 85 14.40 0.19 14.30
C PRO A 85 14.94 -1.23 14.17
N HIS A 86 14.25 -2.05 13.37
CA HIS A 86 14.66 -3.39 12.98
C HIS A 86 15.02 -3.48 11.48
N SER A 87 14.77 -2.42 10.72
CA SER A 87 15.12 -2.32 9.30
C SER A 87 15.77 -0.98 8.99
N ALA A 88 16.45 -0.90 7.83
CA ALA A 88 17.04 0.35 7.35
C ALA A 88 15.98 1.45 7.11
N GLU A 89 14.79 1.07 6.70
CA GLU A 89 13.66 1.99 6.50
C GLU A 89 13.16 2.55 7.84
N GLU A 90 12.99 1.69 8.84
CA GLU A 90 12.60 2.11 10.19
C GLU A 90 13.68 2.99 10.84
N ALA A 91 14.96 2.71 10.59
CA ALA A 91 16.06 3.55 11.08
C ALA A 91 16.00 4.97 10.50
N VAL A 92 15.62 5.11 9.24
CA VAL A 92 15.40 6.43 8.61
C VAL A 92 14.25 7.18 9.29
N ALA A 93 13.14 6.50 9.54
CA ALA A 93 11.99 7.10 10.21
C ALA A 93 12.33 7.56 11.64
N CYS A 94 13.05 6.72 12.38
CA CYS A 94 13.50 7.03 13.75
C CYS A 94 14.48 8.20 13.80
N ASP A 95 15.48 8.21 12.92
CA ASP A 95 16.48 9.27 12.81
C ASP A 95 15.79 10.61 12.51
N PHE A 96 14.81 10.62 11.58
CA PHE A 96 14.10 11.83 11.22
C PHE A 96 13.27 12.40 12.37
N VAL A 97 12.53 11.55 13.07
CA VAL A 97 11.72 11.98 14.23
C VAL A 97 12.58 12.47 15.37
N ARG A 98 13.70 11.78 15.66
CA ARG A 98 14.63 12.14 16.75
C ARG A 98 15.52 13.32 16.40
N GLY A 99 15.81 13.51 15.13
CA GLY A 99 16.69 14.59 14.65
C GLY A 99 16.07 15.99 14.80
N GLY A 100 14.77 16.12 15.13
CA GLY A 100 14.10 17.39 15.29
C GLY A 100 13.98 18.17 13.97
N GLU A 101 14.03 17.48 12.84
CA GLU A 101 13.94 18.10 11.51
C GLU A 101 12.51 18.51 11.14
N ALA A 102 11.51 17.95 11.82
CA ALA A 102 10.11 18.28 11.65
C ALA A 102 9.66 19.33 12.68
N ASP A 103 8.98 20.37 12.22
CA ASP A 103 8.32 21.39 13.06
C ASP A 103 7.16 20.77 13.87
N ALA A 104 6.51 19.73 13.32
CA ALA A 104 5.50 18.91 13.99
C ALA A 104 5.49 17.48 13.44
N VAL A 105 5.04 16.54 14.27
CA VAL A 105 4.85 15.13 13.89
C VAL A 105 3.38 14.77 14.00
N VAL A 106 2.81 14.21 12.94
CA VAL A 106 1.47 13.63 12.93
C VAL A 106 1.58 12.12 12.93
N VAL A 107 1.16 11.47 14.02
CA VAL A 107 1.12 10.00 14.10
C VAL A 107 -0.28 9.51 13.74
N VAL A 108 -0.38 8.77 12.65
CA VAL A 108 -1.64 8.17 12.19
C VAL A 108 -1.86 6.84 12.89
N CYS A 109 -2.95 6.77 13.65
CA CYS A 109 -3.40 5.59 14.38
C CYS A 109 -4.67 5.02 13.73
N ASP A 110 -4.83 3.71 13.80
CA ASP A 110 -6.03 3.00 13.32
C ASP A 110 -7.05 2.86 14.45
N ALA A 111 -8.23 3.44 14.28
CA ALA A 111 -9.32 3.36 15.25
C ALA A 111 -9.81 1.91 15.49
N THR A 112 -9.57 0.99 14.56
CA THR A 112 -10.03 -0.41 14.70
C THR A 112 -9.06 -1.28 15.49
N CYS A 113 -7.80 -0.84 15.63
CA CYS A 113 -6.76 -1.49 16.43
C CYS A 113 -5.87 -0.45 17.13
N LEU A 114 -6.53 0.47 17.86
CA LEU A 114 -5.89 1.64 18.46
C LEU A 114 -4.77 1.25 19.42
N GLU A 115 -4.97 0.23 20.24
CA GLU A 115 -4.00 -0.26 21.23
C GLU A 115 -2.62 -0.52 20.60
N ARG A 116 -2.60 -1.21 19.46
CA ARG A 116 -1.36 -1.53 18.75
C ARG A 116 -0.70 -0.29 18.13
N THR A 117 -1.51 0.63 17.62
CA THR A 117 -0.99 1.80 16.87
C THR A 117 -0.64 2.96 17.80
N LEU A 118 -1.17 2.97 19.03
CA LEU A 118 -0.90 4.00 20.02
C LEU A 118 0.51 3.90 20.63
N VAL A 119 1.12 2.72 20.62
CA VAL A 119 2.49 2.50 21.12
C VAL A 119 3.48 3.44 20.45
N LEU A 120 3.41 3.54 19.11
CA LEU A 120 4.26 4.47 18.36
C LEU A 120 4.03 5.92 18.77
N ALA A 121 2.76 6.32 18.98
CA ALA A 121 2.43 7.69 19.41
C ALA A 121 3.00 8.01 20.78
N LEU A 122 2.99 7.07 21.72
CA LEU A 122 3.60 7.22 23.05
C LEU A 122 5.13 7.39 22.95
N GLN A 123 5.78 6.63 22.06
CA GLN A 123 7.21 6.75 21.84
C GLN A 123 7.58 8.08 21.16
N VAL A 124 6.83 8.51 20.15
CA VAL A 124 7.04 9.81 19.51
C VAL A 124 6.86 10.94 20.51
N ARG A 125 5.84 10.86 21.38
CA ARG A 125 5.59 11.84 22.43
C ARG A 125 6.77 11.99 23.41
N SER A 126 7.51 10.90 23.69
CA SER A 126 8.68 10.98 24.55
C SER A 126 9.87 11.72 23.91
N VAL A 127 9.85 11.84 22.56
CA VAL A 127 10.92 12.48 21.77
C VAL A 127 10.56 13.92 21.41
N THR A 128 9.30 14.20 21.09
CA THR A 128 8.84 15.55 20.69
C THR A 128 7.48 15.87 21.32
N PRO A 129 7.31 17.08 21.88
CA PRO A 129 6.01 17.55 22.35
C PRO A 129 5.12 18.05 21.19
N ASN A 130 5.70 18.39 20.03
CA ASN A 130 4.97 18.88 18.86
C ASN A 130 4.35 17.70 18.09
N LEU A 131 3.53 16.93 18.78
CA LEU A 131 2.86 15.74 18.29
C LEU A 131 1.36 15.97 18.16
N ILE A 132 0.79 15.47 17.06
CA ILE A 132 -0.66 15.33 16.90
C ILE A 132 -0.95 13.84 16.65
N VAL A 133 -1.93 13.30 17.37
CA VAL A 133 -2.42 11.95 17.12
C VAL A 133 -3.63 12.02 16.21
N CYS A 134 -3.48 11.45 15.02
CA CYS A 134 -4.53 11.38 13.98
C CYS A 134 -5.18 10.00 14.03
N VAL A 135 -6.36 9.88 14.63
CA VAL A 135 -7.13 8.62 14.68
C VAL A 135 -7.92 8.48 13.39
N ASN A 136 -7.45 7.62 12.50
CA ASN A 136 -8.04 7.36 11.18
C ASN A 136 -8.96 6.14 11.20
N LEU A 137 -9.69 5.91 10.11
CA LEU A 137 -10.61 4.78 9.92
C LEU A 137 -11.79 4.76 10.90
N LEU A 138 -12.24 5.93 11.38
CA LEU A 138 -13.39 6.04 12.29
C LEU A 138 -14.68 5.52 11.67
N ASP A 139 -14.84 5.57 10.37
CA ASP A 139 -15.98 4.99 9.65
C ASP A 139 -15.96 3.46 9.70
N GLU A 140 -14.79 2.87 9.61
CA GLU A 140 -14.62 1.42 9.75
C GLU A 140 -14.80 0.96 11.20
N ALA A 141 -14.25 1.71 12.16
CA ALA A 141 -14.46 1.47 13.58
C ALA A 141 -15.97 1.47 13.92
N ARG A 142 -16.72 2.46 13.41
CA ARG A 142 -18.18 2.52 13.60
C ARG A 142 -18.89 1.30 12.99
N ARG A 143 -18.47 0.82 11.82
CA ARG A 143 -19.02 -0.40 11.22
C ARG A 143 -18.76 -1.62 12.09
N LYS A 144 -17.59 -1.68 12.72
CA LYS A 144 -17.22 -2.73 13.70
C LYS A 144 -17.79 -2.50 15.09
N ARG A 145 -18.63 -1.46 15.27
CA ARG A 145 -19.19 -1.04 16.56
C ARG A 145 -18.12 -0.73 17.62
N ILE A 146 -17.00 -0.18 17.15
CA ILE A 146 -15.93 0.34 18.01
C ILE A 146 -16.15 1.85 18.14
N THR A 147 -16.25 2.34 19.35
CA THR A 147 -16.35 3.77 19.66
C THR A 147 -15.09 4.20 20.38
N VAL A 148 -14.46 5.27 19.89
CA VAL A 148 -13.27 5.87 20.49
C VAL A 148 -13.68 7.22 21.07
N ASP A 149 -13.47 7.43 22.35
CA ASP A 149 -13.63 8.72 23.04
C ASP A 149 -12.38 9.56 22.80
N LEU A 150 -12.45 10.46 21.80
CA LEU A 150 -11.31 11.30 21.41
C LEU A 150 -10.96 12.35 22.48
N PRO A 151 -11.91 13.04 23.14
CA PRO A 151 -11.62 13.92 24.25
C PRO A 151 -10.87 13.24 25.39
N GLU A 152 -11.33 12.07 25.83
CA GLU A 152 -10.65 11.30 26.88
C GLU A 152 -9.26 10.84 26.42
N LEU A 153 -9.14 10.38 25.17
CA LEU A 153 -7.85 10.01 24.60
C LEU A 153 -6.88 11.19 24.59
N GLN A 154 -7.36 12.39 24.25
CA GLN A 154 -6.57 13.62 24.31
C GLN A 154 -6.11 13.95 25.72
N ALA A 155 -7.02 13.83 26.71
CA ALA A 155 -6.70 14.06 28.10
C ALA A 155 -5.63 13.10 28.64
N GLN A 156 -5.74 11.81 28.29
CA GLN A 156 -4.78 10.78 28.68
C GLN A 156 -3.39 10.96 28.01
N LEU A 157 -3.38 11.38 26.77
CA LEU A 157 -2.15 11.59 26.01
C LEU A 157 -1.50 12.95 26.30
N GLY A 158 -2.28 13.98 26.65
CA GLY A 158 -1.81 15.35 26.83
C GLY A 158 -1.29 16.00 25.55
N VAL A 159 -1.74 15.52 24.38
CA VAL A 159 -1.44 16.08 23.05
C VAL A 159 -2.72 16.13 22.23
N PRO A 160 -2.84 17.02 21.23
CA PRO A 160 -4.02 17.08 20.40
C PRO A 160 -4.33 15.76 19.71
N VAL A 161 -5.60 15.34 19.78
CA VAL A 161 -6.11 14.13 19.15
C VAL A 161 -7.21 14.51 18.16
N VAL A 162 -7.02 14.14 16.90
CA VAL A 162 -7.96 14.46 15.81
C VAL A 162 -8.49 13.18 15.20
N GLY A 163 -9.81 13.06 15.16
CA GLY A 163 -10.47 11.96 14.46
C GLY A 163 -10.64 12.26 12.97
N VAL A 164 -10.13 11.37 12.13
CA VAL A 164 -10.12 11.54 10.68
C VAL A 164 -10.79 10.36 9.98
N THR A 165 -11.49 10.67 8.92
CA THR A 165 -11.83 9.73 7.87
C THR A 165 -11.23 10.29 6.59
N ALA A 166 -10.10 9.76 6.13
CA ALA A 166 -9.28 10.37 5.08
C ALA A 166 -10.05 10.65 3.77
N ARG A 167 -11.13 9.92 3.51
CA ARG A 167 -12.04 10.15 2.37
C ARG A 167 -12.94 11.38 2.52
N LYS A 168 -13.08 11.95 3.73
CA LYS A 168 -13.96 13.10 4.02
C LYS A 168 -13.11 14.35 4.24
N LYS A 169 -13.09 15.25 3.26
CA LYS A 169 -12.29 16.51 3.33
C LYS A 169 -12.55 17.33 4.60
N LYS A 170 -13.79 17.37 5.11
CA LYS A 170 -14.13 18.10 6.35
C LYS A 170 -13.34 17.63 7.58
N THR A 171 -12.94 16.36 7.65
CA THR A 171 -12.16 15.87 8.79
C THR A 171 -10.69 16.25 8.70
N LEU A 172 -10.20 16.53 7.49
CA LEU A 172 -8.83 16.96 7.24
C LEU A 172 -8.62 18.43 7.60
N THR A 173 -9.65 19.28 7.48
CA THR A 173 -9.55 20.69 7.92
C THR A 173 -9.31 20.77 9.43
N VAL A 174 -9.96 19.91 10.23
CA VAL A 174 -9.74 19.85 11.68
C VAL A 174 -8.28 19.44 12.01
N LEU A 175 -7.69 18.55 11.20
CA LEU A 175 -6.27 18.19 11.36
C LEU A 175 -5.35 19.37 11.03
N LEU A 176 -5.65 20.14 9.98
CA LEU A 176 -4.89 21.32 9.62
C LEU A 176 -5.01 22.43 10.68
N ASP A 177 -6.19 22.64 11.26
CA ASP A 177 -6.41 23.60 12.34
C ASP A 177 -5.61 23.21 13.61
N ALA A 178 -5.54 21.91 13.91
CA ALA A 178 -4.71 21.41 15.00
C ALA A 178 -3.22 21.61 14.71
N LEU A 179 -2.79 21.39 13.45
CA LEU A 179 -1.40 21.67 13.02
C LEU A 179 -1.04 23.14 13.15
N ASP A 180 -1.93 24.05 12.77
CA ASP A 180 -1.71 25.51 12.90
C ASP A 180 -1.48 25.90 14.37
N THR A 181 -2.10 25.19 15.31
CA THR A 181 -1.94 25.44 16.75
C THR A 181 -0.62 24.88 17.27
N VAL A 182 -0.29 23.63 16.91
CA VAL A 182 0.93 22.93 17.40
C VAL A 182 2.19 23.53 16.80
N ALA A 183 2.17 23.82 15.48
CA ALA A 183 3.33 24.37 14.80
C ALA A 183 3.67 25.82 15.22
N ALA A 184 2.72 26.54 15.78
CA ALA A 184 2.96 27.89 16.34
C ALA A 184 3.61 27.86 17.74
N ALA A 185 3.57 26.71 18.42
CA ALA A 185 4.19 26.56 19.73
C ALA A 185 5.72 26.62 19.62
N PRO A 186 6.42 27.25 20.59
CA PRO A 186 7.87 27.21 20.65
C PRO A 186 8.34 25.76 20.71
N GLN A 187 9.35 25.41 19.91
CA GLN A 187 9.95 24.09 20.01
C GLN A 187 10.77 24.02 21.30
N PRO A 188 10.35 23.22 22.30
CA PRO A 188 11.20 22.94 23.42
C PRO A 188 12.42 22.17 22.92
N GLN A 189 13.60 22.53 23.40
CA GLN A 189 14.77 21.71 23.13
C GLN A 189 14.50 20.30 23.65
N PRO A 190 14.84 19.26 22.89
CA PRO A 190 14.69 17.89 23.37
C PRO A 190 15.63 17.71 24.59
N ASP A 191 15.08 17.81 25.79
CA ASP A 191 15.73 17.24 26.96
C ASP A 191 15.96 15.76 26.65
N ALA A 192 17.10 15.23 27.10
CA ALA A 192 17.46 13.85 26.85
C ALA A 192 16.28 12.93 27.24
N ALA A 193 15.55 12.48 26.23
CA ALA A 193 14.37 11.64 26.46
C ALA A 193 14.81 10.39 27.22
N PRO A 194 14.08 9.97 28.25
CA PRO A 194 14.38 8.73 28.94
C PRO A 194 14.37 7.58 27.94
N PRO A 195 15.23 6.56 28.12
CA PRO A 195 15.27 5.43 27.21
C PRO A 195 13.87 4.84 27.08
N ALA A 196 13.41 4.65 25.83
CA ALA A 196 12.12 4.03 25.55
C ALA A 196 12.09 2.63 26.20
N ASP A 197 11.12 2.38 27.06
CA ASP A 197 10.81 1.04 27.56
C ASP A 197 9.59 0.51 26.79
N PRO A 198 9.82 -0.30 25.74
CA PRO A 198 8.74 -0.81 24.87
C PRO A 198 7.66 -1.59 25.64
N ALA A 199 8.04 -2.30 26.70
CA ALA A 199 7.09 -3.06 27.51
C ALA A 199 6.18 -2.15 28.34
N ASN A 200 6.71 -1.04 28.83
CA ASN A 200 5.93 -0.04 29.52
C ASN A 200 5.00 0.72 28.59
N ASP A 201 5.46 1.05 27.39
CA ASP A 201 4.64 1.71 26.37
C ASP A 201 3.43 0.87 25.96
N VAL A 202 3.61 -0.45 25.79
CA VAL A 202 2.52 -1.39 25.49
C VAL A 202 1.50 -1.40 26.63
N ARG A 203 1.94 -1.57 27.88
CA ARG A 203 1.02 -1.55 29.05
C ARG A 203 0.27 -0.23 29.18
N ARG A 204 0.93 0.88 28.88
CA ARG A 204 0.33 2.21 28.91
C ARG A 204 -0.70 2.37 27.79
N ALA A 205 -0.40 1.92 26.58
CA ALA A 205 -1.35 1.91 25.46
C ALA A 205 -2.60 1.07 25.78
N GLU A 206 -2.42 -0.12 26.37
CA GLU A 206 -3.53 -0.95 26.83
C GLU A 206 -4.40 -0.23 27.88
N ALA A 207 -3.78 0.41 28.89
CA ALA A 207 -4.50 1.11 29.92
C ALA A 207 -5.33 2.29 29.36
N ILE A 208 -4.74 3.09 28.47
CA ILE A 208 -5.41 4.19 27.78
C ILE A 208 -6.58 3.66 26.95
N CYS A 209 -6.34 2.62 26.16
CA CYS A 209 -7.40 2.06 25.31
C CYS A 209 -8.55 1.46 26.12
N ARG A 210 -8.30 0.86 27.26
CA ARG A 210 -9.38 0.39 28.16
C ARG A 210 -10.27 1.53 28.68
N ALA A 211 -9.71 2.72 28.86
CA ALA A 211 -10.48 3.90 29.30
C ALA A 211 -11.23 4.56 28.13
N CYS A 212 -10.62 4.61 26.93
CA CYS A 212 -11.11 5.43 25.83
C CYS A 212 -11.85 4.66 24.73
N VAL A 213 -11.74 3.31 24.68
CA VAL A 213 -12.31 2.50 23.60
C VAL A 213 -13.40 1.57 24.13
N THR A 214 -14.58 1.71 23.55
CA THR A 214 -15.70 0.81 23.85
C THR A 214 -15.97 -0.09 22.66
N TYR A 215 -15.97 -1.39 22.91
CA TYR A 215 -16.31 -2.40 21.92
C TYR A 215 -17.78 -2.78 22.04
N GLY A 216 -18.56 -2.58 20.98
CA GLY A 216 -19.95 -3.01 20.95
C GLY A 216 -20.09 -4.54 21.01
N THR A 217 -21.23 -5.01 21.48
CA THR A 217 -21.51 -6.44 21.68
C THR A 217 -21.29 -7.26 20.41
N ALA A 218 -20.82 -8.49 20.62
CA ALA A 218 -20.23 -9.43 19.66
C ALA A 218 -21.12 -9.94 18.50
N GLU A 219 -22.31 -9.39 18.27
CA GLU A 219 -23.24 -9.90 17.24
C GLU A 219 -22.75 -9.66 15.80
N TYR A 220 -22.03 -8.57 15.52
CA TYR A 220 -21.50 -8.32 14.18
C TYR A 220 -20.46 -9.38 13.78
N ALA A 221 -19.58 -9.74 14.68
CA ALA A 221 -18.59 -10.80 14.48
C ALA A 221 -19.19 -12.23 14.49
N ALA A 222 -20.45 -12.41 14.87
CA ALA A 222 -21.07 -13.73 14.91
C ALA A 222 -21.38 -14.28 13.51
N ARG A 223 -21.77 -13.41 12.55
CA ARG A 223 -21.98 -13.82 11.15
C ARG A 223 -20.67 -14.17 10.47
N ASP A 224 -19.64 -13.30 10.65
CA ASP A 224 -18.33 -13.53 10.08
C ASP A 224 -17.69 -14.80 10.65
N ARG A 225 -17.77 -15.00 11.98
CA ARG A 225 -17.30 -16.22 12.63
C ARG A 225 -18.05 -17.49 12.20
N ARG A 226 -19.34 -17.40 11.83
CA ARG A 226 -20.08 -18.53 11.27
C ARG A 226 -19.62 -18.85 9.86
N LEU A 227 -19.44 -17.82 9.03
CA LEU A 227 -18.89 -17.95 7.67
C LEU A 227 -17.44 -18.47 7.70
N ASP A 228 -16.59 -17.92 8.55
CA ASP A 228 -15.22 -18.41 8.72
C ASP A 228 -15.20 -19.88 9.17
N ARG A 229 -16.04 -20.25 10.13
CA ARG A 229 -16.14 -21.64 10.59
C ARG A 229 -16.62 -22.57 9.47
N LEU A 230 -17.55 -22.11 8.63
CA LEU A 230 -18.04 -22.86 7.49
C LEU A 230 -16.94 -23.05 6.43
N LEU A 231 -16.17 -21.99 6.15
CA LEU A 231 -15.16 -21.99 5.10
C LEU A 231 -13.83 -22.62 5.54
N THR A 232 -13.48 -22.52 6.83
CA THR A 232 -12.20 -23.03 7.36
C THR A 232 -12.30 -24.42 8.02
N SER A 233 -13.50 -24.91 8.29
CA SER A 233 -13.71 -26.25 8.81
C SER A 233 -13.30 -27.31 7.79
N ARG A 234 -12.60 -28.36 8.22
CA ARG A 234 -12.18 -29.45 7.34
C ARG A 234 -13.35 -30.15 6.66
N ALA A 235 -14.48 -30.28 7.36
CA ALA A 235 -15.67 -31.00 6.84
C ALA A 235 -16.44 -30.19 5.79
N THR A 236 -16.50 -28.88 5.90
CA THR A 236 -17.27 -28.00 4.99
C THR A 236 -16.40 -27.20 4.06
N GLY A 237 -15.18 -26.84 4.47
CA GLY A 237 -14.25 -26.04 3.67
C GLY A 237 -13.79 -26.78 2.40
N TYR A 238 -13.43 -28.06 2.49
CA TYR A 238 -13.05 -28.84 1.31
C TYR A 238 -14.18 -28.98 0.27
N PRO A 239 -15.42 -29.33 0.65
CA PRO A 239 -16.54 -29.34 -0.30
C PRO A 239 -16.81 -27.97 -0.94
N VAL A 240 -16.78 -26.88 -0.16
CA VAL A 240 -16.97 -25.51 -0.68
C VAL A 240 -15.86 -25.14 -1.64
N MET A 241 -14.61 -25.46 -1.31
CA MET A 241 -13.46 -25.22 -2.19
C MET A 241 -13.59 -26.00 -3.51
N LEU A 242 -13.97 -27.29 -3.45
CA LEU A 242 -14.16 -28.12 -4.63
C LEU A 242 -15.32 -27.61 -5.51
N LEU A 243 -16.44 -27.22 -4.90
CA LEU A 243 -17.56 -26.61 -5.62
C LEU A 243 -17.15 -25.28 -6.27
N GLY A 244 -16.39 -24.44 -5.56
CA GLY A 244 -15.85 -23.20 -6.11
C GLY A 244 -14.91 -23.46 -7.30
N LEU A 245 -14.00 -24.44 -7.18
CA LEU A 245 -13.10 -24.84 -8.26
C LEU A 245 -13.88 -25.38 -9.46
N ALA A 246 -14.85 -26.29 -9.22
CA ALA A 246 -15.71 -26.83 -10.26
C ALA A 246 -16.52 -25.72 -10.96
N GLY A 247 -17.02 -24.74 -10.19
CA GLY A 247 -17.73 -23.57 -10.74
C GLY A 247 -16.84 -22.71 -11.62
N VAL A 248 -15.61 -22.44 -11.19
CA VAL A 248 -14.63 -21.69 -12.00
C VAL A 248 -14.27 -22.45 -13.27
N LEU A 249 -14.01 -23.75 -13.19
CA LEU A 249 -13.71 -24.59 -14.36
C LEU A 249 -14.91 -24.63 -15.32
N TRP A 250 -16.12 -24.81 -14.80
CA TRP A 250 -17.33 -24.80 -15.61
C TRP A 250 -17.53 -23.46 -16.31
N LEU A 251 -17.38 -22.34 -15.59
CA LEU A 251 -17.48 -21.00 -16.14
C LEU A 251 -16.41 -20.75 -17.20
N THR A 252 -15.19 -21.22 -16.99
CA THR A 252 -14.10 -21.11 -17.96
C THR A 252 -14.41 -21.90 -19.23
N ILE A 253 -14.89 -23.12 -19.11
CA ILE A 253 -15.20 -23.99 -20.25
C ILE A 253 -16.45 -23.47 -20.99
N ALA A 254 -17.56 -23.25 -20.26
CA ALA A 254 -18.80 -22.78 -20.84
C ALA A 254 -18.71 -21.33 -21.31
N GLY A 255 -18.03 -20.46 -20.54
CA GLY A 255 -17.84 -19.05 -20.85
C GLY A 255 -16.90 -18.79 -22.02
N ALA A 256 -15.88 -19.67 -22.22
CA ALA A 256 -14.99 -19.55 -23.37
C ALA A 256 -15.63 -20.03 -24.68
N ASN A 257 -16.53 -20.99 -24.60
CA ASN A 257 -17.21 -21.52 -25.81
C ASN A 257 -18.24 -20.54 -26.38
N ALA A 258 -18.97 -19.82 -25.54
CA ALA A 258 -19.98 -18.86 -26.01
C ALA A 258 -19.44 -17.72 -26.90
N PRO A 259 -18.34 -17.04 -26.56
CA PRO A 259 -17.72 -16.05 -27.46
C PRO A 259 -17.14 -16.68 -28.73
N SER A 260 -16.61 -17.91 -28.62
CA SER A 260 -16.03 -18.62 -29.78
C SER A 260 -17.11 -19.02 -30.78
N GLU A 261 -18.26 -19.51 -30.31
CA GLU A 261 -19.41 -19.81 -31.15
C GLU A 261 -20.00 -18.55 -31.79
N TRP A 262 -20.09 -17.45 -31.04
CA TRP A 262 -20.58 -16.17 -31.56
C TRP A 262 -19.64 -15.59 -32.62
N LEU A 263 -18.33 -15.65 -32.41
CA LEU A 263 -17.32 -15.27 -33.41
C LEU A 263 -17.28 -16.22 -34.61
N GLY A 264 -17.50 -17.51 -34.40
CA GLY A 264 -17.55 -18.53 -35.46
C GLY A 264 -18.85 -18.51 -36.28
N ALA A 265 -19.96 -18.18 -35.63
CA ALA A 265 -21.30 -18.30 -36.27
C ALA A 265 -21.77 -17.11 -37.07
N GLY A 266 -21.11 -15.95 -37.05
CA GLY A 266 -21.79 -14.96 -37.80
C GLY A 266 -21.20 -13.62 -38.16
N ALA A 267 -20.18 -13.13 -37.45
CA ALA A 267 -19.83 -11.73 -37.68
C ALA A 267 -18.62 -11.46 -38.56
N VAL A 268 -17.69 -12.43 -38.66
CA VAL A 268 -16.43 -12.18 -39.38
C VAL A 268 -16.19 -13.12 -40.57
N PHE A 269 -16.73 -14.34 -40.54
CA PHE A 269 -16.46 -15.35 -41.61
C PHE A 269 -17.72 -15.87 -42.34
N GLY A 270 -18.90 -15.40 -42.04
CA GLY A 270 -20.18 -15.89 -42.60
C GLY A 270 -20.31 -15.80 -44.12
N PRO A 271 -19.95 -14.71 -44.80
CA PRO A 271 -20.14 -14.63 -46.28
C PRO A 271 -18.97 -15.20 -47.10
N ALA A 272 -17.77 -15.23 -46.56
CA ALA A 272 -16.60 -15.62 -47.33
C ALA A 272 -16.46 -17.15 -47.53
N HIS A 273 -16.84 -17.96 -46.55
CA HIS A 273 -16.76 -19.42 -46.65
C HIS A 273 -17.93 -20.05 -47.45
N GLY A 274 -19.08 -19.40 -47.51
CA GLY A 274 -20.17 -19.82 -48.38
C GLY A 274 -19.83 -19.68 -49.85
N ALA A 275 -19.21 -18.59 -50.25
CA ALA A 275 -18.77 -18.32 -51.61
C ALA A 275 -17.61 -19.23 -52.07
N ALA A 276 -16.70 -19.57 -51.17
CA ALA A 276 -15.57 -20.47 -51.48
C ALA A 276 -16.05 -21.93 -51.69
N ARG A 277 -17.01 -22.40 -50.90
CA ARG A 277 -17.60 -23.76 -51.08
C ARG A 277 -18.44 -23.89 -52.34
N THR A 278 -19.20 -22.87 -52.73
CA THR A 278 -19.94 -22.87 -53.99
C THR A 278 -19.03 -22.74 -55.20
N ALA A 279 -17.95 -21.98 -55.12
CA ALA A 279 -16.92 -21.89 -56.15
C ALA A 279 -16.16 -23.21 -56.37
N LEU A 280 -15.81 -23.93 -55.29
CA LEU A 280 -15.18 -25.25 -55.35
C LEU A 280 -16.15 -26.33 -55.93
N ALA A 281 -17.43 -26.28 -55.58
CA ALA A 281 -18.45 -27.20 -56.09
C ALA A 281 -18.77 -26.94 -57.58
N ALA A 282 -18.72 -25.69 -58.04
CA ALA A 282 -18.93 -25.33 -59.43
C ALA A 282 -17.72 -25.69 -60.30
N GLY A 283 -16.49 -25.63 -59.73
CA GLY A 283 -15.26 -26.04 -60.43
C GLY A 283 -15.14 -27.55 -60.65
N ALA A 284 -15.77 -28.37 -59.79
CA ALA A 284 -15.74 -29.83 -59.89
C ALA A 284 -16.68 -30.43 -60.94
N ALA A 285 -17.66 -29.65 -61.44
CA ALA A 285 -18.62 -30.10 -62.44
C ALA A 285 -18.24 -29.81 -63.90
N GLY A 286 -17.11 -29.13 -64.17
CA GLY A 286 -16.72 -28.64 -65.48
C GLY A 286 -15.53 -29.34 -66.14
N GLY A 287 -15.03 -30.42 -65.61
CA GLY A 287 -13.81 -31.11 -66.12
C GLY A 287 -14.12 -32.14 -67.18
N ARG A 288 -14.21 -31.75 -68.45
CA ARG A 288 -14.13 -32.65 -69.62
C ARG A 288 -12.66 -33.01 -69.88
N HIS A 289 -12.48 -34.31 -70.09
CA HIS A 289 -11.44 -34.98 -70.82
C HIS A 289 -10.41 -34.09 -71.60
N VAL A 290 -9.14 -34.24 -71.33
CA VAL A 290 -8.06 -34.32 -72.36
C VAL A 290 -6.95 -35.25 -71.86
N SER A 291 -6.64 -36.17 -72.72
CA SER A 291 -5.72 -37.27 -72.62
C SER A 291 -4.24 -36.85 -72.66
N HIS A 292 -3.46 -37.66 -71.99
CA HIS A 292 -2.08 -38.10 -72.32
C HIS A 292 -1.09 -37.10 -72.94
N ALA A 293 0.02 -36.87 -72.31
CA ALA A 293 1.36 -37.34 -72.65
C ALA A 293 2.46 -36.58 -71.88
N GLY A 294 3.50 -37.24 -71.50
CA GLY A 294 4.79 -36.58 -71.28
C GLY A 294 5.45 -36.80 -69.92
N VAL A 295 6.17 -37.88 -69.86
CA VAL A 295 7.43 -38.17 -69.19
C VAL A 295 8.26 -36.93 -68.81
N GLY A 296 8.70 -36.87 -67.52
CA GLY A 296 9.78 -35.96 -67.11
C GLY A 296 10.20 -36.20 -65.65
N ARG A 297 11.33 -36.87 -65.51
CA ARG A 297 12.09 -37.09 -64.24
C ARG A 297 12.59 -35.77 -63.69
N GLY A 298 12.78 -35.74 -62.36
CA GLY A 298 13.69 -34.79 -61.77
C GLY A 298 13.40 -34.64 -60.21
N ARG A 299 14.13 -35.45 -59.51
CA ARG A 299 15.06 -35.17 -58.40
C ARG A 299 14.62 -34.21 -57.25
N ASP A 300 14.59 -34.78 -56.12
CA ASP A 300 15.21 -34.39 -54.84
C ASP A 300 15.45 -32.92 -54.53
N ALA A 301 14.90 -32.45 -53.47
CA ALA A 301 15.61 -31.65 -52.45
C ALA A 301 14.82 -31.61 -51.16
N ALA A 302 15.38 -32.27 -50.19
CA ALA A 302 15.07 -32.04 -48.77
C ALA A 302 15.53 -30.64 -48.37
N ALA A 303 14.79 -29.99 -47.53
CA ALA A 303 15.34 -28.95 -46.68
C ALA A 303 14.52 -28.82 -45.42
N ASP A 304 15.15 -29.22 -44.35
CA ASP A 304 14.88 -28.99 -42.96
C ASP A 304 14.57 -27.52 -42.64
N GLY A 305 13.78 -27.32 -41.65
CA GLY A 305 13.56 -26.00 -41.10
C GLY A 305 12.89 -26.05 -39.71
N HIS A 306 13.61 -26.63 -38.74
CA HIS A 306 13.31 -26.48 -37.31
C HIS A 306 13.45 -25.03 -36.90
N LEU A 307 12.50 -24.50 -36.21
CA LEU A 307 12.70 -23.34 -35.34
C LEU A 307 11.83 -23.44 -34.08
N PHE A 308 12.38 -24.06 -33.05
CA PHE A 308 12.04 -23.82 -31.66
C PHE A 308 13.24 -23.15 -30.97
N PRO A 309 13.11 -22.05 -30.26
CA PRO A 309 14.18 -21.57 -29.40
C PRO A 309 14.11 -22.27 -28.04
N ALA A 310 15.23 -22.91 -27.73
CA ALA A 310 15.49 -23.53 -26.42
C ALA A 310 15.67 -22.46 -25.31
N VAL A 311 15.01 -22.69 -24.19
CA VAL A 311 15.26 -21.97 -22.95
C VAL A 311 16.51 -22.55 -22.30
N HIS A 312 17.57 -21.78 -22.22
CA HIS A 312 18.79 -22.10 -21.50
C HIS A 312 18.60 -21.98 -20.00
N ALA A 313 18.65 -23.09 -19.30
CA ALA A 313 18.86 -23.15 -17.86
C ALA A 313 20.36 -23.00 -17.57
N ALA A 314 20.75 -21.91 -16.93
CA ALA A 314 22.09 -21.72 -16.40
C ALA A 314 22.17 -22.26 -14.98
N ARG A 315 22.79 -23.42 -14.81
CA ARG A 315 23.33 -23.93 -13.55
C ARG A 315 24.66 -23.20 -13.27
N GLY A 316 24.71 -22.34 -12.26
CA GLY A 316 25.95 -21.79 -11.70
C GLY A 316 26.46 -22.68 -10.57
N ARG A 317 27.67 -23.11 -10.70
CA ARG A 317 28.47 -23.94 -9.78
C ARG A 317 28.88 -23.11 -8.55
N GLY A 318 28.99 -23.83 -7.44
CA GLY A 318 29.46 -23.33 -6.18
C GLY A 318 30.92 -22.86 -6.17
N VAL A 319 31.22 -22.04 -5.20
CA VAL A 319 32.56 -21.79 -4.69
C VAL A 319 32.53 -21.90 -3.18
N SER A 320 33.27 -22.81 -2.76
CA SER A 320 33.98 -23.22 -1.59
C SER A 320 34.29 -22.16 -0.52
N ALA A 321 34.26 -22.67 0.70
CA ALA A 321 34.73 -22.11 1.97
C ALA A 321 36.12 -21.51 1.94
N ALA A 322 36.31 -20.44 2.75
CA ALA A 322 37.58 -20.17 3.42
C ALA A 322 37.33 -19.74 4.87
N ARG A 323 37.87 -20.53 5.79
CA ARG A 323 38.14 -20.24 7.20
C ARG A 323 39.23 -19.18 7.31
N GLY A 324 39.22 -18.44 8.39
CA GLY A 324 40.44 -17.81 8.87
C GLY A 324 40.22 -16.63 9.80
N VAL A 325 40.42 -16.90 11.10
CA VAL A 325 40.80 -16.05 12.24
C VAL A 325 39.79 -15.06 12.75
#